data_ec629012ef2a721d0ab6538b28c994c3
#
_entry.id   ec629012ef2a721d0ab6538b28c994c3
#
_cell.length_a   1.000
_cell.length_b   1.000
_cell.length_c   1.000
_cell.angle_alpha   90.00
_cell.angle_beta   90.00
_cell.angle_gamma   90.00
#
_symmetry.space_group_name_H-M   'P 1'
#
loop_
_entity.id
_entity.type
_entity.pdbx_description
1 polymer ?
#
loop_
_entity_poly.entity_id
_entity_poly.type
_entity_poly.pdbx_seq_one_letter_code
_entity_poly.pdbx_strand_id
1 'polypeptide(L)'
;MKNKLLSFFVVAIAAFSYGQNATLSPYSYYGFGQPANANTAENNMMGGITVYADSIHFSLDNPATLKKLDYVQYRVGARYSSVEQTSNNGTGYTSAASLDYLSLSVPTKFFAFSFGLKPKTSLGYRMSVTGQLDDLDTTTFYEGAGGVNTTFLGLALSPFKGLSLGIMANYNFGFTEKVFTQNISGVQLDTQILTRSELSGLNYVFGAHYDRRIKSKYTLQLSATHTPQTSLESTNTRTVSSISTTGGFSSQETIDLGNLANTSNKFSSETNLGAGFGVAHKWFVGFNYLNTSKGITNPLESNANVNYEAT
;
A
#
# COMPACT_ATOMS: atom_id res chain seq x y z
N MET A 1 3.08 7.69 -38.16
CA MET A 1 2.73 8.35 -36.90
C MET A 1 2.41 7.37 -35.78
N LYS A 2 1.64 6.29 -35.99
CA LYS A 2 1.28 5.30 -34.96
C LYS A 2 2.50 4.66 -34.25
N ASN A 3 3.54 4.29 -34.97
CA ASN A 3 4.74 3.66 -34.38
C ASN A 3 5.57 4.62 -33.53
N LYS A 4 5.61 5.92 -33.86
CA LYS A 4 6.31 6.93 -33.05
C LYS A 4 5.56 7.22 -31.74
N LEU A 5 4.23 7.18 -31.78
CA LEU A 5 3.39 7.31 -30.57
C LEU A 5 3.57 6.10 -29.64
N LEU A 6 3.61 4.90 -30.20
CA LEU A 6 3.85 3.67 -29.45
C LEU A 6 5.25 3.67 -28.82
N SER A 7 6.27 4.07 -29.58
CA SER A 7 7.65 4.19 -29.06
C SER A 7 7.75 5.24 -27.94
N PHE A 8 7.06 6.37 -28.06
CA PHE A 8 7.03 7.38 -27.01
C PHE A 8 6.37 6.84 -25.72
N PHE A 9 5.30 6.05 -25.88
CA PHE A 9 4.62 5.43 -24.75
C PHE A 9 5.49 4.37 -24.03
N VAL A 10 6.23 3.57 -24.79
CA VAL A 10 7.17 2.57 -24.25
C VAL A 10 8.35 3.25 -23.53
N VAL A 11 8.89 4.32 -24.08
CA VAL A 11 9.98 5.09 -23.44
C VAL A 11 9.48 5.83 -22.20
N ALA A 12 8.25 6.36 -22.21
CA ALA A 12 7.65 6.96 -21.04
C ALA A 12 7.42 5.94 -19.91
N ILE A 13 6.95 4.72 -20.23
CA ILE A 13 6.79 3.63 -19.25
C ILE A 13 8.15 3.21 -18.69
N ALA A 14 9.20 3.11 -19.50
CA ALA A 14 10.55 2.77 -19.06
C ALA A 14 11.16 3.86 -18.14
N ALA A 15 10.84 5.13 -18.36
CA ALA A 15 11.30 6.23 -17.51
C ALA A 15 10.67 6.20 -16.10
N PHE A 16 9.48 5.61 -15.94
CA PHE A 16 8.83 5.40 -14.64
C PHE A 16 9.29 4.13 -13.92
N SER A 17 10.15 3.30 -14.54
CA SER A 17 10.63 2.03 -13.95
C SER A 17 11.76 2.19 -12.94
N TYR A 18 12.33 3.39 -12.76
CA TYR A 18 13.22 3.67 -11.64
C TYR A 18 12.37 3.69 -10.38
N GLY A 19 12.56 2.67 -9.53
CA GLY A 19 11.81 2.46 -8.31
C GLY A 19 11.75 3.70 -7.43
N GLN A 20 10.66 4.45 -7.57
CA GLN A 20 10.40 5.59 -6.71
C GLN A 20 9.91 5.02 -5.39
N ASN A 21 10.62 5.31 -4.31
CA ASN A 21 10.10 5.04 -2.98
C ASN A 21 8.79 5.82 -2.83
N ALA A 22 7.69 5.11 -2.68
CA ALA A 22 6.36 5.72 -2.55
C ALA A 22 6.14 6.37 -1.18
N THR A 23 7.07 6.17 -0.23
CA THR A 23 7.14 6.85 1.06
C THR A 23 8.61 7.04 1.46
N LEU A 24 8.88 8.05 2.27
CA LEU A 24 10.15 8.29 2.93
C LEU A 24 9.87 8.63 4.40
N SER A 25 9.14 7.76 5.08
CA SER A 25 8.71 7.92 6.45
C SER A 25 9.46 6.95 7.37
N PRO A 26 10.08 7.41 8.47
CA PRO A 26 10.70 6.53 9.47
C PRO A 26 9.73 5.48 10.02
N TYR A 27 8.44 5.79 10.08
CA TYR A 27 7.41 4.86 10.55
C TYR A 27 7.22 3.64 9.63
N SER A 28 7.71 3.70 8.37
CA SER A 28 7.69 2.56 7.46
C SER A 28 8.72 1.47 7.81
N TYR A 29 9.60 1.70 8.79
CA TYR A 29 10.58 0.72 9.30
C TYR A 29 9.92 -0.57 9.78
N TYR A 30 8.73 -0.46 10.38
CA TYR A 30 8.05 -1.61 10.99
C TYR A 30 7.28 -2.44 9.96
N GLY A 31 7.34 -3.78 10.12
CA GLY A 31 6.62 -4.73 9.29
C GLY A 31 6.97 -4.64 7.80
N PHE A 32 5.95 -4.56 6.95
CA PHE A 32 6.07 -4.44 5.48
C PHE A 32 5.91 -3.00 4.97
N GLY A 33 6.13 -2.03 5.84
CA GLY A 33 5.96 -0.62 5.54
C GLY A 33 4.59 -0.06 5.95
N GLN A 34 4.38 1.21 5.66
CA GLN A 34 3.13 1.88 5.95
C GLN A 34 2.01 1.42 5.00
N PRO A 35 0.77 1.25 5.48
CA PRO A 35 -0.39 1.05 4.63
C PRO A 35 -0.52 2.18 3.61
N ALA A 36 -0.67 1.83 2.34
CA ALA A 36 -0.93 2.80 1.30
C ALA A 36 -2.44 3.15 1.30
N ASN A 37 -2.75 4.43 1.34
CA ASN A 37 -4.13 4.89 1.18
C ASN A 37 -4.50 4.90 -0.31
N ALA A 38 -4.72 3.72 -0.87
CA ALA A 38 -4.91 3.47 -2.30
C ALA A 38 -6.41 3.46 -2.69
N ASN A 39 -7.17 4.41 -2.20
CA ASN A 39 -8.55 4.62 -2.63
C ASN A 39 -8.63 5.66 -3.76
N THR A 40 -9.80 5.82 -4.37
CA THR A 40 -9.96 6.84 -5.42
C THR A 40 -9.71 8.25 -4.86
N ALA A 41 -9.28 9.17 -5.73
CA ALA A 41 -9.01 10.54 -5.31
C ALA A 41 -10.23 11.21 -4.69
N GLU A 42 -11.41 10.92 -5.24
CA GLU A 42 -12.69 11.44 -4.74
C GLU A 42 -12.98 10.94 -3.33
N ASN A 43 -12.79 9.65 -3.08
CA ASN A 43 -13.00 9.08 -1.75
C ASN A 43 -12.00 9.64 -0.73
N ASN A 44 -10.74 9.83 -1.14
CA ASN A 44 -9.72 10.45 -0.29
C ASN A 44 -10.05 11.90 0.06
N MET A 45 -10.57 12.68 -0.90
CA MET A 45 -11.03 14.05 -0.66
C MET A 45 -12.27 14.13 0.27
N MET A 46 -13.04 13.06 0.33
CA MET A 46 -14.19 12.93 1.25
C MET A 46 -13.81 12.30 2.59
N GLY A 47 -12.51 12.32 2.98
CA GLY A 47 -12.04 11.73 4.23
C GLY A 47 -11.91 10.21 4.21
N GLY A 48 -11.79 9.60 3.03
CA GLY A 48 -11.61 8.15 2.89
C GLY A 48 -12.91 7.34 3.02
N ILE A 49 -14.08 7.96 2.97
CA ILE A 49 -15.34 7.21 3.05
C ILE A 49 -15.51 6.28 1.86
N THR A 50 -15.94 5.05 2.12
CA THR A 50 -16.14 4.00 1.12
C THR A 50 -17.60 3.76 0.77
N VAL A 51 -18.52 4.43 1.47
CA VAL A 51 -19.96 4.27 1.30
C VAL A 51 -20.50 5.02 0.06
N TYR A 52 -19.86 6.12 -0.33
CA TYR A 52 -20.36 6.92 -1.45
C TYR A 52 -20.14 6.21 -2.79
N ALA A 53 -21.23 6.06 -3.52
CA ALA A 53 -21.22 5.55 -4.88
C ALA A 53 -22.36 6.16 -5.71
N ASP A 54 -22.09 6.47 -6.96
CA ASP A 54 -23.05 6.95 -7.94
C ASP A 54 -22.74 6.40 -9.36
N SER A 55 -23.31 7.01 -10.41
CA SER A 55 -23.13 6.56 -11.79
C SER A 55 -21.71 6.67 -12.33
N ILE A 56 -20.86 7.46 -11.67
CA ILE A 56 -19.47 7.72 -12.09
C ILE A 56 -18.46 7.52 -10.95
N HIS A 57 -18.89 7.35 -9.70
CA HIS A 57 -18.01 7.15 -8.55
C HIS A 57 -18.23 5.80 -7.91
N PHE A 58 -17.15 5.11 -7.59
CA PHE A 58 -17.14 3.85 -6.85
C PHE A 58 -15.92 3.79 -5.94
N SER A 59 -15.96 2.93 -4.93
CA SER A 59 -14.84 2.69 -4.03
C SER A 59 -14.02 1.50 -4.49
N LEU A 60 -12.68 1.65 -4.53
CA LEU A 60 -11.74 0.54 -4.77
C LEU A 60 -11.69 -0.47 -3.62
N ASP A 61 -12.23 -0.14 -2.44
CA ASP A 61 -12.25 -1.01 -1.27
C ASP A 61 -13.60 -1.72 -1.09
N ASN A 62 -14.66 -1.27 -1.80
CA ASN A 62 -15.96 -1.93 -1.77
C ASN A 62 -16.39 -2.38 -3.16
N PRO A 63 -16.20 -3.66 -3.52
CA PRO A 63 -16.55 -4.17 -4.85
C PRO A 63 -18.04 -4.03 -5.19
N ALA A 64 -18.94 -3.99 -4.20
CA ALA A 64 -20.37 -3.86 -4.46
C ALA A 64 -20.75 -2.53 -5.10
N THR A 65 -19.94 -1.47 -4.89
CA THR A 65 -20.17 -0.14 -5.46
C THR A 65 -20.00 -0.10 -6.98
N LEU A 66 -19.29 -1.06 -7.57
CA LEU A 66 -19.11 -1.18 -9.03
C LEU A 66 -20.43 -1.26 -9.77
N LYS A 67 -21.45 -1.87 -9.17
CA LYS A 67 -22.77 -2.02 -9.80
C LYS A 67 -23.55 -0.71 -9.94
N LYS A 68 -23.06 0.36 -9.30
CA LYS A 68 -23.64 1.71 -9.44
C LYS A 68 -23.17 2.45 -10.69
N LEU A 69 -22.07 2.03 -11.28
CA LEU A 69 -21.53 2.64 -12.48
C LEU A 69 -22.47 2.45 -13.68
N ASP A 70 -22.66 3.53 -14.43
CA ASP A 70 -23.40 3.53 -15.69
C ASP A 70 -22.45 3.49 -16.92
N TYR A 71 -21.19 3.85 -16.74
CA TYR A 71 -20.21 3.99 -17.83
C TYR A 71 -18.96 3.14 -17.58
N VAL A 72 -18.35 2.68 -18.68
CA VAL A 72 -17.00 2.11 -18.64
C VAL A 72 -16.02 3.19 -18.20
N GLN A 73 -15.17 2.88 -17.23
CA GLN A 73 -14.26 3.84 -16.65
C GLN A 73 -12.83 3.30 -16.64
N TYR A 74 -11.93 4.10 -17.15
CA TYR A 74 -10.51 3.97 -16.96
C TYR A 74 -10.04 5.06 -16.00
N ARG A 75 -9.40 4.65 -14.91
CA ARG A 75 -8.95 5.56 -13.85
C ARG A 75 -7.49 5.36 -13.52
N VAL A 76 -6.79 6.45 -13.37
CA VAL A 76 -5.40 6.52 -12.89
C VAL A 76 -5.34 7.53 -11.78
N GLY A 77 -4.75 7.16 -10.66
CA GLY A 77 -4.46 8.07 -9.55
C GLY A 77 -2.98 8.12 -9.27
N ALA A 78 -2.46 9.31 -9.06
CA ALA A 78 -1.10 9.55 -8.63
C ALA A 78 -1.10 10.57 -7.49
N ARG A 79 -0.13 10.45 -6.58
CA ARG A 79 0.04 11.32 -5.43
C ARG A 79 1.46 11.85 -5.38
N TYR A 80 1.56 13.11 -5.00
CA TYR A 80 2.80 13.71 -4.53
C TYR A 80 2.59 14.15 -3.08
N SER A 81 3.51 13.76 -2.22
CA SER A 81 3.51 14.14 -0.81
C SER A 81 4.83 14.78 -0.43
N SER A 82 4.78 15.84 0.35
CA SER A 82 5.94 16.45 0.98
C SER A 82 5.70 16.47 2.49
N VAL A 83 6.65 15.96 3.23
CA VAL A 83 6.56 15.81 4.68
C VAL A 83 7.73 16.55 5.32
N GLU A 84 7.43 17.39 6.28
CA GLU A 84 8.40 18.00 7.17
C GLU A 84 8.63 17.09 8.37
N GLN A 85 9.88 16.72 8.60
CA GLN A 85 10.29 15.88 9.72
C GLN A 85 11.11 16.72 10.68
N THR A 86 10.62 16.90 11.90
CA THR A 86 11.32 17.64 12.96
C THR A 86 11.81 16.67 14.03
N SER A 87 13.08 16.77 14.36
CA SER A 87 13.72 16.03 15.45
C SER A 87 14.49 16.99 16.36
N ASN A 88 15.02 16.47 17.46
CA ASN A 88 15.88 17.26 18.35
C ASN A 88 17.15 17.78 17.63
N ASN A 89 17.57 17.16 16.54
CA ASN A 89 18.77 17.49 15.78
C ASN A 89 18.50 18.40 14.58
N GLY A 90 17.24 18.79 14.34
CA GLY A 90 16.87 19.70 13.25
C GLY A 90 15.60 19.27 12.49
N THR A 91 15.28 20.06 11.49
CA THR A 91 14.13 19.89 10.61
C THR A 91 14.61 19.53 9.21
N GLY A 92 14.03 18.48 8.62
CA GLY A 92 14.28 18.04 7.25
C GLY A 92 13.00 17.95 6.45
N TYR A 93 13.10 18.15 5.13
CA TYR A 93 11.99 18.00 4.19
C TYR A 93 12.20 16.76 3.32
N THR A 94 11.16 15.99 3.16
CA THR A 94 11.20 14.77 2.35
C THR A 94 9.99 14.75 1.44
N SER A 95 10.20 14.40 0.16
CA SER A 95 9.11 14.30 -0.80
C SER A 95 9.10 12.94 -1.49
N ALA A 96 7.91 12.43 -1.74
CA ALA A 96 7.68 11.17 -2.44
C ALA A 96 6.56 11.33 -3.47
N ALA A 97 6.70 10.64 -4.60
CA ALA A 97 5.66 10.52 -5.61
C ALA A 97 5.28 9.05 -5.76
N SER A 98 3.99 8.77 -5.85
CA SER A 98 3.47 7.40 -5.99
C SER A 98 2.34 7.31 -7.00
N LEU A 99 2.22 6.14 -7.64
CA LEU A 99 1.01 5.74 -8.34
C LEU A 99 0.06 5.15 -7.31
N ASP A 100 -1.12 5.74 -7.12
CA ASP A 100 -2.07 5.28 -6.11
C ASP A 100 -2.97 4.17 -6.64
N TYR A 101 -3.36 4.22 -7.91
CA TYR A 101 -4.12 3.14 -8.54
C TYR A 101 -4.17 3.28 -10.05
N LEU A 102 -4.37 2.14 -10.68
CA LEU A 102 -4.75 2.00 -12.09
C LEU A 102 -5.92 1.03 -12.13
N SER A 103 -7.07 1.44 -12.70
CA SER A 103 -8.23 0.56 -12.77
C SER A 103 -9.02 0.74 -14.05
N LEU A 104 -9.59 -0.36 -14.53
CA LEU A 104 -10.62 -0.39 -15.56
C LEU A 104 -11.87 -1.05 -15.00
N SER A 105 -12.99 -0.38 -15.10
CA SER A 105 -14.28 -0.84 -14.59
C SER A 105 -15.31 -0.84 -15.70
N VAL A 106 -16.00 -1.97 -15.85
CA VAL A 106 -16.96 -2.20 -16.94
C VAL A 106 -18.29 -2.63 -16.36
N PRO A 107 -19.29 -1.74 -16.32
CA PRO A 107 -20.65 -2.10 -15.97
C PRO A 107 -21.32 -2.85 -17.12
N THR A 108 -22.09 -3.88 -16.77
CA THR A 108 -22.97 -4.58 -17.69
C THR A 108 -24.40 -4.64 -17.12
N LYS A 109 -25.34 -5.11 -17.89
CA LYS A 109 -26.75 -5.18 -17.49
C LYS A 109 -26.95 -6.00 -16.19
N PHE A 110 -26.29 -7.13 -16.07
CA PHE A 110 -26.50 -8.07 -14.95
C PHE A 110 -25.42 -7.94 -13.87
N PHE A 111 -24.18 -7.73 -14.25
CA PHE A 111 -23.03 -7.63 -13.36
C PHE A 111 -22.14 -6.45 -13.75
N ALA A 112 -21.24 -6.08 -12.89
CA ALA A 112 -20.14 -5.17 -13.19
C ALA A 112 -18.83 -5.82 -12.78
N PHE A 113 -17.77 -5.59 -13.53
CA PHE A 113 -16.43 -6.07 -13.17
C PHE A 113 -15.42 -4.94 -13.24
N SER A 114 -14.37 -5.10 -12.48
CA SER A 114 -13.24 -4.17 -12.45
C SER A 114 -11.95 -4.95 -12.27
N PHE A 115 -10.89 -4.51 -12.92
CA PHE A 115 -9.55 -5.00 -12.67
C PHE A 115 -8.58 -3.83 -12.62
N GLY A 116 -7.45 -4.05 -11.93
CA GLY A 116 -6.47 -3.00 -11.77
C GLY A 116 -5.32 -3.36 -10.86
N LEU A 117 -4.54 -2.34 -10.56
CA LEU A 117 -3.36 -2.38 -9.71
C LEU A 117 -3.44 -1.24 -8.71
N LYS A 118 -3.09 -1.52 -7.45
CA LYS A 118 -2.93 -0.49 -6.42
C LYS A 118 -1.84 -0.91 -5.41
N PRO A 119 -1.08 0.02 -4.82
CA PRO A 119 -0.21 -0.30 -3.72
C PRO A 119 -1.05 -0.70 -2.49
N LYS A 120 -0.56 -1.67 -1.72
CA LYS A 120 -1.12 -2.08 -0.42
C LYS A 120 -0.31 -1.50 0.73
N THR A 121 1.02 -1.61 0.64
CA THR A 121 1.95 -0.99 1.58
C THR A 121 3.11 -0.37 0.85
N SER A 122 3.78 0.58 1.49
CA SER A 122 4.99 1.20 0.98
C SER A 122 6.05 1.28 2.07
N LEU A 123 7.26 0.82 1.73
CA LEU A 123 8.43 0.86 2.59
C LEU A 123 9.45 1.83 1.98
N GLY A 124 9.86 2.83 2.77
CA GLY A 124 10.89 3.77 2.38
C GLY A 124 11.34 4.57 3.59
N TYR A 125 12.55 4.34 4.07
CA TYR A 125 13.14 5.10 5.16
C TYR A 125 14.65 5.13 5.04
N ARG A 126 15.24 6.17 5.61
CA ARG A 126 16.66 6.30 5.83
C ARG A 126 16.88 6.98 7.17
N MET A 127 17.52 6.28 8.09
CA MET A 127 17.79 6.75 9.45
C MET A 127 19.25 6.49 9.81
N SER A 128 19.83 7.32 10.65
CA SER A 128 21.15 7.09 11.23
C SER A 128 21.11 7.28 12.74
N VAL A 129 21.84 6.43 13.43
CA VAL A 129 22.00 6.47 14.87
C VAL A 129 23.48 6.49 15.17
N THR A 130 23.92 7.45 15.98
CA THR A 130 25.30 7.51 16.50
C THR A 130 25.32 6.95 17.90
N GLY A 131 26.37 6.21 18.21
CA GLY A 131 26.59 5.60 19.53
C GLY A 131 28.07 5.36 19.78
N GLN A 132 28.38 4.65 20.83
CA GLN A 132 29.76 4.22 21.17
C GLN A 132 29.77 2.72 21.43
N LEU A 133 30.81 2.05 20.95
CA LEU A 133 31.11 0.65 21.19
C LEU A 133 32.56 0.55 21.68
N ASP A 134 32.80 0.14 22.91
CA ASP A 134 34.13 0.03 23.52
C ASP A 134 34.99 1.30 23.34
N ASP A 135 34.41 2.47 23.66
CA ASP A 135 35.01 3.81 23.51
C ASP A 135 35.25 4.27 22.04
N LEU A 136 34.82 3.49 21.05
CA LEU A 136 34.87 3.90 19.65
C LEU A 136 33.53 4.47 19.19
N ASP A 137 33.57 5.59 18.52
CA ASP A 137 32.36 6.17 17.94
C ASP A 137 31.83 5.28 16.82
N THR A 138 30.52 5.02 16.86
CA THR A 138 29.85 4.20 15.86
C THR A 138 28.72 4.99 15.21
N THR A 139 28.54 4.79 13.90
CA THR A 139 27.39 5.28 13.16
C THR A 139 26.71 4.11 12.47
N THR A 140 25.43 3.93 12.78
CA THR A 140 24.60 2.86 12.19
C THR A 140 23.58 3.49 11.27
N PHE A 141 23.55 3.03 10.03
CA PHE A 141 22.55 3.43 9.03
C PHE A 141 21.50 2.33 8.85
N TYR A 142 20.25 2.73 8.84
CA TYR A 142 19.10 1.89 8.57
C TYR A 142 18.41 2.43 7.33
N GLU A 143 18.34 1.62 6.28
CA GLU A 143 17.68 1.98 5.04
C GLU A 143 16.67 0.89 4.68
N GLY A 144 15.55 1.30 4.13
CA GLY A 144 14.53 0.37 3.66
C GLY A 144 13.87 0.86 2.39
N ALA A 145 13.56 -0.09 1.52
CA ALA A 145 12.89 0.17 0.26
C ALA A 145 11.92 -0.97 -0.12
N GLY A 146 10.90 -0.66 -0.90
CA GLY A 146 9.97 -1.63 -1.43
C GLY A 146 8.54 -1.43 -0.98
N GLY A 147 7.78 -2.53 -0.83
CA GLY A 147 6.39 -2.55 -0.45
C GLY A 147 5.62 -3.67 -1.15
N VAL A 148 4.34 -3.75 -0.84
CA VAL A 148 3.42 -4.74 -1.40
C VAL A 148 2.44 -4.04 -2.34
N ASN A 149 2.31 -4.55 -3.54
CA ASN A 149 1.32 -4.14 -4.52
C ASN A 149 0.21 -5.19 -4.62
N THR A 150 -0.96 -4.76 -5.03
CA THR A 150 -2.15 -5.60 -5.21
C THR A 150 -2.67 -5.44 -6.62
N THR A 151 -2.72 -6.53 -7.36
CA THR A 151 -3.55 -6.65 -8.56
C THR A 151 -4.90 -7.21 -8.14
N PHE A 152 -5.99 -6.64 -8.62
CA PHE A 152 -7.33 -7.03 -8.21
C PHE A 152 -8.26 -7.32 -9.39
N LEU A 153 -9.18 -8.25 -9.16
CA LEU A 153 -10.31 -8.53 -10.02
C LEU A 153 -11.59 -8.50 -9.18
N GLY A 154 -12.45 -7.51 -9.43
CA GLY A 154 -13.71 -7.32 -8.74
C GLY A 154 -14.90 -7.70 -9.61
N LEU A 155 -15.92 -8.28 -9.00
CA LEU A 155 -17.21 -8.62 -9.60
C LEU A 155 -18.32 -8.13 -8.67
N ALA A 156 -19.36 -7.53 -9.24
CA ALA A 156 -20.53 -7.07 -8.51
C ALA A 156 -21.82 -7.40 -9.26
N LEU A 157 -22.87 -7.66 -8.50
CA LEU A 157 -24.23 -7.91 -9.00
C LEU A 157 -25.28 -7.23 -8.11
N SER A 158 -26.47 -6.98 -8.64
CA SER A 158 -27.60 -6.45 -7.88
C SER A 158 -28.72 -7.48 -7.87
N PRO A 159 -28.88 -8.25 -6.78
CA PRO A 159 -29.94 -9.24 -6.68
C PRO A 159 -31.33 -8.59 -6.56
N PHE A 160 -31.39 -7.42 -5.91
CA PHE A 160 -32.61 -6.67 -5.69
C PHE A 160 -32.37 -5.18 -5.99
N LYS A 161 -33.44 -4.43 -6.24
CA LYS A 161 -33.37 -2.97 -6.43
C LYS A 161 -32.80 -2.31 -5.16
N GLY A 162 -31.74 -1.56 -5.34
CA GLY A 162 -31.04 -0.86 -4.25
C GLY A 162 -29.98 -1.68 -3.54
N LEU A 163 -29.98 -3.01 -3.60
CA LEU A 163 -28.94 -3.85 -2.99
C LEU A 163 -27.95 -4.33 -4.05
N SER A 164 -26.67 -4.09 -3.81
CA SER A 164 -25.57 -4.63 -4.60
C SER A 164 -24.65 -5.46 -3.72
N LEU A 165 -24.19 -6.56 -4.23
CA LEU A 165 -23.21 -7.46 -3.60
C LEU A 165 -21.99 -7.55 -4.51
N GLY A 166 -20.81 -7.66 -3.92
CA GLY A 166 -19.57 -7.77 -4.69
C GLY A 166 -18.54 -8.64 -4.00
N ILE A 167 -17.67 -9.18 -4.81
CA ILE A 167 -16.48 -9.89 -4.38
C ILE A 167 -15.29 -9.37 -5.17
N MET A 168 -14.13 -9.27 -4.52
CA MET A 168 -12.87 -8.91 -5.16
C MET A 168 -11.78 -9.88 -4.75
N ALA A 169 -11.13 -10.49 -5.73
CA ALA A 169 -9.94 -11.29 -5.56
C ALA A 169 -8.72 -10.39 -5.75
N ASN A 170 -7.84 -10.40 -4.77
CA ASN A 170 -6.61 -9.61 -4.74
C ASN A 170 -5.41 -10.55 -4.76
N TYR A 171 -4.53 -10.39 -5.71
CA TYR A 171 -3.21 -10.99 -5.71
C TYR A 171 -2.21 -9.94 -5.24
N ASN A 172 -1.64 -10.17 -4.06
CA ASN A 172 -0.63 -9.31 -3.45
C ASN A 172 0.74 -9.83 -3.84
N PHE A 173 1.64 -8.93 -4.20
CA PHE A 173 3.01 -9.25 -4.57
C PHE A 173 3.92 -8.05 -4.32
N GLY A 174 5.20 -8.33 -4.06
CA GLY A 174 6.16 -7.27 -3.83
C GLY A 174 7.40 -7.77 -3.11
N PHE A 175 8.23 -6.84 -2.72
CA PHE A 175 9.40 -7.13 -1.91
C PHE A 175 9.64 -6.02 -0.89
N THR A 176 10.32 -6.38 0.18
CA THR A 176 10.90 -5.43 1.12
C THR A 176 12.39 -5.71 1.23
N GLU A 177 13.16 -4.65 1.19
CA GLU A 177 14.61 -4.67 1.32
C GLU A 177 14.99 -3.79 2.48
N LYS A 178 15.72 -4.35 3.45
CA LYS A 178 16.22 -3.66 4.63
C LYS A 178 17.72 -3.79 4.68
N VAL A 179 18.38 -2.65 4.70
CA VAL A 179 19.84 -2.54 4.76
C VAL A 179 20.23 -1.96 6.11
N PHE A 180 21.10 -2.67 6.80
CA PHE A 180 21.76 -2.23 8.01
C PHE A 180 23.24 -2.06 7.71
N THR A 181 23.79 -0.87 7.92
CA THR A 181 25.21 -0.62 7.72
C THR A 181 25.80 -0.03 9.00
N GLN A 182 26.81 -0.67 9.54
CA GLN A 182 27.52 -0.22 10.73
C GLN A 182 28.93 0.24 10.39
N ASN A 183 29.20 1.50 10.66
CA ASN A 183 30.52 2.11 10.60
C ASN A 183 31.08 2.24 12.02
N ILE A 184 32.34 1.86 12.22
CA ILE A 184 33.07 2.01 13.49
C ILE A 184 34.30 2.87 13.22
N SER A 185 34.46 3.93 13.99
CA SER A 185 35.58 4.86 13.84
C SER A 185 36.92 4.13 14.01
N GLY A 186 37.84 4.32 13.06
CA GLY A 186 39.13 3.66 13.05
C GLY A 186 39.15 2.28 12.38
N VAL A 187 38.01 1.73 11.97
CA VAL A 187 37.90 0.50 11.17
C VAL A 187 37.74 0.89 9.70
N GLN A 188 38.51 0.25 8.81
CA GLN A 188 38.53 0.57 7.38
C GLN A 188 37.33 0.06 6.61
N LEU A 189 36.67 -0.97 7.12
CA LEU A 189 35.55 -1.63 6.47
C LEU A 189 34.32 -1.58 7.35
N ASP A 190 33.21 -1.19 6.74
CA ASP A 190 31.90 -1.20 7.34
C ASP A 190 31.24 -2.59 7.17
N THR A 191 30.43 -2.98 8.13
CA THR A 191 29.62 -4.19 8.01
C THR A 191 28.23 -3.81 7.49
N GLN A 192 27.83 -4.43 6.40
CA GLN A 192 26.49 -4.28 5.83
C GLN A 192 25.72 -5.59 5.87
N ILE A 193 24.50 -5.53 6.35
CA ILE A 193 23.54 -6.64 6.33
C ILE A 193 22.35 -6.24 5.46
N LEU A 194 22.17 -6.94 4.36
CA LEU A 194 21.02 -6.82 3.49
C LEU A 194 20.04 -7.96 3.76
N THR A 195 18.82 -7.63 4.10
CA THR A 195 17.72 -8.60 4.22
C THR A 195 16.65 -8.25 3.20
N ARG A 196 16.37 -9.19 2.28
CA ARG A 196 15.33 -9.07 1.26
C ARG A 196 14.26 -10.12 1.50
N SER A 197 13.01 -9.68 1.49
CA SER A 197 11.83 -10.53 1.64
C SER A 197 10.93 -10.35 0.44
N GLU A 198 10.70 -11.41 -0.31
CA GLU A 198 9.75 -11.43 -1.45
C GLU A 198 8.42 -11.99 -0.97
N LEU A 199 7.36 -11.23 -1.21
CA LEU A 199 6.04 -11.45 -0.65
C LEU A 199 5.04 -11.76 -1.75
N SER A 200 4.23 -12.81 -1.55
CA SER A 200 3.13 -13.13 -2.45
C SER A 200 1.95 -13.78 -1.73
N GLY A 201 0.73 -13.60 -2.25
CA GLY A 201 -0.43 -14.26 -1.70
C GLY A 201 -1.76 -13.70 -2.21
N LEU A 202 -2.81 -14.49 -2.03
CA LEU A 202 -4.17 -14.16 -2.42
C LEU A 202 -5.01 -13.77 -1.21
N ASN A 203 -5.86 -12.76 -1.35
CA ASN A 203 -6.91 -12.46 -0.39
C ASN A 203 -8.19 -12.02 -1.11
N TYR A 204 -9.30 -12.07 -0.41
CA TYR A 204 -10.62 -11.75 -0.93
C TYR A 204 -11.26 -10.64 -0.12
N VAL A 205 -12.03 -9.79 -0.79
CA VAL A 205 -12.86 -8.75 -0.16
C VAL A 205 -14.30 -9.02 -0.56
N PHE A 206 -15.17 -9.12 0.43
CA PHE A 206 -16.61 -9.22 0.25
C PHE A 206 -17.23 -7.86 0.52
N GLY A 207 -18.12 -7.43 -0.35
CA GLY A 207 -18.77 -6.13 -0.25
C GLY A 207 -20.28 -6.22 -0.38
N ALA A 208 -20.95 -5.35 0.37
CA ALA A 208 -22.38 -5.07 0.22
C ALA A 208 -22.60 -3.57 0.16
N HIS A 209 -23.52 -3.13 -0.66
CA HIS A 209 -23.92 -1.73 -0.77
C HIS A 209 -25.43 -1.65 -0.98
N TYR A 210 -26.07 -0.83 -0.18
CA TYR A 210 -27.50 -0.57 -0.27
C TYR A 210 -27.76 0.90 -0.45
N ASP A 211 -28.56 1.26 -1.47
CA ASP A 211 -29.01 2.62 -1.68
C ASP A 211 -30.52 2.69 -1.80
N ARG A 212 -31.10 3.73 -1.23
CA ARG A 212 -32.54 4.01 -1.32
C ARG A 212 -32.79 5.50 -1.46
N ARG A 213 -33.62 5.86 -2.42
CA ARG A 213 -34.17 7.21 -2.53
C ARG A 213 -35.35 7.40 -1.57
N ILE A 214 -35.30 8.46 -0.78
CA ILE A 214 -36.33 8.84 0.18
C ILE A 214 -36.96 10.13 -0.34
N LYS A 215 -38.29 10.14 -0.45
CA LYS A 215 -39.05 11.29 -0.97
C LYS A 215 -38.50 11.88 -2.29
N SER A 216 -38.01 11.00 -3.17
CA SER A 216 -37.45 11.33 -4.50
C SER A 216 -36.27 12.33 -4.51
N LYS A 217 -35.91 12.93 -3.38
CA LYS A 217 -34.88 13.97 -3.25
C LYS A 217 -33.64 13.47 -2.50
N TYR A 218 -33.83 12.71 -1.44
CA TYR A 218 -32.75 12.28 -0.56
C TYR A 218 -32.30 10.86 -0.92
N THR A 219 -31.02 10.60 -0.77
CA THR A 219 -30.45 9.26 -0.96
C THR A 219 -29.80 8.80 0.34
N LEU A 220 -30.22 7.64 0.84
CA LEU A 220 -29.56 6.91 1.92
C LEU A 220 -28.66 5.87 1.28
N GLN A 221 -27.40 5.80 1.70
CA GLN A 221 -26.46 4.76 1.30
C GLN A 221 -25.90 4.06 2.52
N LEU A 222 -25.84 2.73 2.49
CA LEU A 222 -25.25 1.89 3.50
C LEU A 222 -24.24 0.98 2.82
N SER A 223 -23.10 0.74 3.46
CA SER A 223 -22.07 -0.14 2.93
C SER A 223 -21.50 -1.03 4.03
N ALA A 224 -21.10 -2.22 3.64
CA ALA A 224 -20.33 -3.13 4.48
C ALA A 224 -19.28 -3.82 3.62
N THR A 225 -18.04 -3.92 4.11
CA THR A 225 -17.01 -4.74 3.50
C THR A 225 -16.35 -5.60 4.57
N HIS A 226 -15.93 -6.78 4.16
CA HIS A 226 -15.17 -7.69 5.00
C HIS A 226 -14.05 -8.34 4.22
N THR A 227 -12.83 -8.21 4.74
CA THR A 227 -11.64 -8.90 4.26
C THR A 227 -11.21 -9.90 5.32
N PRO A 228 -11.32 -11.22 5.08
CA PRO A 228 -10.86 -12.22 6.02
C PRO A 228 -9.35 -12.13 6.26
N GLN A 229 -8.91 -12.61 7.41
CA GLN A 229 -7.50 -12.75 7.71
C GLN A 229 -6.84 -13.66 6.66
N THR A 230 -5.69 -13.24 6.14
CA THR A 230 -4.97 -13.97 5.09
C THR A 230 -3.50 -14.01 5.41
N SER A 231 -2.84 -15.09 5.02
CA SER A 231 -1.40 -15.22 5.12
C SER A 231 -0.75 -14.90 3.77
N LEU A 232 0.32 -14.11 3.80
CA LEU A 232 1.24 -13.96 2.68
C LEU A 232 2.47 -14.82 2.91
N GLU A 233 2.88 -15.54 1.90
CA GLU A 233 4.15 -16.25 1.92
C GLU A 233 5.29 -15.28 1.69
N SER A 234 6.39 -15.48 2.41
CA SER A 234 7.59 -14.67 2.28
C SER A 234 8.81 -15.57 2.11
N THR A 235 9.52 -15.38 1.01
CA THR A 235 10.84 -15.96 0.79
C THR A 235 11.88 -14.94 1.22
N ASN A 236 12.75 -15.32 2.16
CA ASN A 236 13.68 -14.39 2.80
C ASN A 236 15.12 -14.76 2.45
N THR A 237 15.90 -13.77 2.04
CA THR A 237 17.33 -13.89 1.80
C THR A 237 18.10 -12.90 2.66
N ARG A 238 19.28 -13.28 3.12
CA ARG A 238 20.16 -12.40 3.89
C ARG A 238 21.59 -12.51 3.38
N THR A 239 22.18 -11.35 3.16
CA THR A 239 23.57 -11.22 2.74
C THR A 239 24.31 -10.32 3.71
N VAL A 240 25.50 -10.74 4.11
CA VAL A 240 26.43 -9.95 4.92
C VAL A 240 27.63 -9.60 4.07
N SER A 241 27.98 -8.32 4.05
CA SER A 241 29.10 -7.81 3.24
C SER A 241 29.98 -6.89 4.06
N SER A 242 31.28 -6.95 3.80
CA SER A 242 32.22 -5.92 4.22
C SER A 242 32.36 -4.90 3.08
N ILE A 243 32.05 -3.64 3.35
CA ILE A 243 32.05 -2.57 2.35
C ILE A 243 33.04 -1.47 2.74
N SER A 244 33.64 -0.80 1.76
CA SER A 244 34.41 0.41 1.97
C SER A 244 33.61 1.64 1.57
N THR A 245 33.42 2.56 2.49
CA THR A 245 32.74 3.85 2.24
C THR A 245 33.71 4.93 1.77
N THR A 246 35.04 4.73 1.95
CA THR A 246 36.09 5.66 1.56
C THR A 246 36.60 5.32 0.16
N GLY A 247 35.85 5.67 -0.90
CA GLY A 247 36.30 5.43 -2.27
C GLY A 247 35.27 4.86 -3.23
N GLY A 248 34.02 4.89 -2.87
CA GLY A 248 32.90 4.32 -3.60
C GLY A 248 32.52 2.93 -3.08
N PHE A 249 31.25 2.59 -3.20
CA PHE A 249 30.68 1.31 -2.72
C PHE A 249 31.36 0.13 -3.44
N SER A 250 32.36 -0.45 -2.83
CA SER A 250 33.00 -1.67 -3.27
C SER A 250 32.87 -2.70 -2.15
N SER A 251 32.08 -3.73 -2.36
CA SER A 251 32.06 -4.87 -1.45
C SER A 251 33.39 -5.61 -1.57
N GLN A 252 34.13 -5.76 -0.47
CA GLN A 252 35.39 -6.51 -0.47
C GLN A 252 35.16 -8.01 -0.25
N GLU A 253 34.16 -8.34 0.56
CA GLU A 253 33.75 -9.71 0.82
C GLU A 253 32.24 -9.76 1.00
N THR A 254 31.58 -10.73 0.40
CA THR A 254 30.14 -10.95 0.51
C THR A 254 29.90 -12.40 0.88
N ILE A 255 29.23 -12.60 1.99
CA ILE A 255 28.78 -13.92 2.45
C ILE A 255 27.27 -13.98 2.24
N ASP A 256 26.84 -14.81 1.31
CA ASP A 256 25.44 -15.13 1.16
C ASP A 256 25.07 -16.18 2.21
N LEU A 257 24.25 -15.78 3.18
CA LEU A 257 23.73 -16.68 4.19
C LEU A 257 22.59 -17.57 3.66
N GLY A 258 22.26 -17.41 2.37
CA GLY A 258 21.26 -18.18 1.67
C GLY A 258 19.84 -17.85 2.09
N ASN A 259 18.93 -18.77 1.80
CA ASN A 259 17.53 -18.62 2.15
C ASN A 259 17.33 -18.81 3.65
N LEU A 260 16.85 -17.76 4.30
CA LEU A 260 16.26 -17.88 5.62
C LEU A 260 14.96 -18.68 5.52
N ALA A 261 14.50 -19.22 6.63
CA ALA A 261 13.23 -19.95 6.66
C ALA A 261 12.11 -19.09 6.04
N ASN A 262 11.34 -19.71 5.15
CA ASN A 262 10.14 -19.09 4.61
C ASN A 262 9.20 -18.77 5.76
N THR A 263 8.65 -17.58 5.77
CA THR A 263 7.75 -17.14 6.81
C THR A 263 6.36 -16.88 6.24
N SER A 264 5.35 -17.24 7.01
CA SER A 264 3.96 -16.93 6.69
C SER A 264 3.53 -15.72 7.51
N ASN A 265 3.29 -14.62 6.84
CA ASN A 265 2.94 -13.35 7.47
C ASN A 265 1.43 -13.14 7.40
N LYS A 266 0.79 -12.93 8.55
CA LYS A 266 -0.65 -12.76 8.63
C LYS A 266 -1.04 -11.30 8.43
N PHE A 267 -1.85 -11.03 7.40
CA PHE A 267 -2.59 -9.78 7.28
C PHE A 267 -3.88 -9.87 8.09
N SER A 268 -4.13 -8.80 8.83
CA SER A 268 -5.32 -8.67 9.69
C SER A 268 -6.62 -8.82 8.91
N SER A 269 -7.67 -9.31 9.55
CA SER A 269 -9.02 -9.16 9.02
C SER A 269 -9.48 -7.72 9.20
N GLU A 270 -10.17 -7.22 8.19
CA GLU A 270 -10.71 -5.86 8.17
C GLU A 270 -12.20 -5.89 7.91
N THR A 271 -12.96 -5.15 8.70
CA THR A 271 -14.40 -4.95 8.50
C THR A 271 -14.69 -3.46 8.49
N ASN A 272 -15.25 -2.97 7.40
CA ASN A 272 -15.64 -1.57 7.26
C ASN A 272 -17.15 -1.47 7.09
N LEU A 273 -17.79 -0.66 7.93
CA LEU A 273 -19.21 -0.36 7.87
C LEU A 273 -19.38 1.12 7.57
N GLY A 274 -20.21 1.45 6.61
CA GLY A 274 -20.45 2.82 6.20
C GLY A 274 -21.93 3.16 6.14
N ALA A 275 -22.25 4.39 6.50
CA ALA A 275 -23.57 4.98 6.34
C ALA A 275 -23.44 6.39 5.79
N GLY A 276 -24.31 6.76 4.88
CA GLY A 276 -24.29 8.10 4.29
C GLY A 276 -25.67 8.56 3.83
N PHE A 277 -25.84 9.85 3.85
CA PHE A 277 -27.09 10.50 3.49
C PHE A 277 -26.80 11.81 2.73
N GLY A 278 -27.59 12.08 1.72
CA GLY A 278 -27.36 13.28 0.92
C GLY A 278 -28.43 13.56 -0.13
N VAL A 279 -28.16 14.56 -0.94
CA VAL A 279 -28.94 14.91 -2.12
C VAL A 279 -28.03 14.80 -3.32
N ALA A 280 -28.41 13.98 -4.30
CA ALA A 280 -27.62 13.75 -5.50
C ALA A 280 -27.12 15.07 -6.13
N HIS A 281 -25.83 15.11 -6.47
CA HIS A 281 -25.13 16.26 -7.08
C HIS A 281 -25.16 17.58 -6.28
N LYS A 282 -25.52 17.54 -4.95
CA LYS A 282 -25.55 18.74 -4.12
C LYS A 282 -24.67 18.62 -2.89
N TRP A 283 -24.94 17.63 -2.05
CA TRP A 283 -24.20 17.38 -0.82
C TRP A 283 -24.39 15.95 -0.36
N PHE A 284 -23.40 15.44 0.33
CA PHE A 284 -23.41 14.12 0.93
C PHE A 284 -22.63 14.17 2.25
N VAL A 285 -23.17 13.53 3.27
CA VAL A 285 -22.51 13.33 4.57
C VAL A 285 -22.44 11.84 4.80
N GLY A 286 -21.26 11.34 5.08
CA GLY A 286 -21.02 9.92 5.30
C GLY A 286 -20.15 9.68 6.52
N PHE A 287 -20.30 8.50 7.11
CA PHE A 287 -19.52 8.00 8.21
C PHE A 287 -19.08 6.57 7.88
N ASN A 288 -17.84 6.25 8.19
CA ASN A 288 -17.29 4.91 8.12
C ASN A 288 -16.74 4.48 9.47
N TYR A 289 -16.96 3.23 9.82
CA TYR A 289 -16.35 2.57 10.96
C TYR A 289 -15.48 1.41 10.46
N LEU A 290 -14.18 1.52 10.69
CA LEU A 290 -13.20 0.50 10.33
C LEU A 290 -12.79 -0.26 11.59
N ASN A 291 -12.93 -1.57 11.55
CA ASN A 291 -12.43 -2.47 12.60
C ASN A 291 -11.40 -3.41 11.98
N THR A 292 -10.19 -3.36 12.53
CA THR A 292 -9.07 -4.20 12.08
C THR A 292 -8.66 -5.12 13.23
N SER A 293 -8.54 -6.43 12.97
CA SER A 293 -8.05 -7.37 13.97
C SER A 293 -6.56 -7.18 14.23
N LYS A 294 -6.07 -7.63 15.38
CA LYS A 294 -4.66 -7.46 15.77
C LYS A 294 -3.68 -7.97 14.71
N GLY A 295 -2.82 -7.08 14.32
CA GLY A 295 -1.44 -7.12 13.94
C GLY A 295 -0.93 -8.00 12.82
N ILE A 296 -0.07 -7.39 12.03
CA ILE A 296 0.90 -8.07 11.17
C ILE A 296 2.01 -8.59 12.11
N THR A 297 2.13 -9.89 12.26
CA THR A 297 3.27 -10.51 12.95
C THR A 297 4.34 -10.78 11.89
N ASN A 298 5.45 -10.05 11.92
CA ASN A 298 6.64 -10.43 11.15
C ASN A 298 7.51 -11.32 12.07
N PRO A 299 7.61 -12.64 11.81
CA PRO A 299 8.39 -13.54 12.66
C PRO A 299 9.90 -13.25 12.64
N LEU A 300 10.40 -12.48 11.69
CA LEU A 300 11.80 -12.06 11.62
C LEU A 300 12.11 -10.86 12.53
N GLU A 301 11.12 -10.13 12.97
CA GLU A 301 11.21 -9.07 13.97
C GLU A 301 10.65 -9.65 15.29
N SER A 302 11.44 -10.45 16.00
CA SER A 302 11.06 -10.98 17.30
C SER A 302 10.77 -9.79 18.22
N ASN A 303 9.52 -9.59 18.62
CA ASN A 303 8.97 -8.68 19.63
C ASN A 303 8.33 -7.36 19.19
N ALA A 304 8.12 -7.06 17.92
CA ALA A 304 7.33 -5.90 17.53
C ALA A 304 5.88 -6.31 17.20
N ASN A 305 5.01 -6.36 18.18
CA ASN A 305 3.57 -6.29 17.95
C ASN A 305 3.22 -4.86 17.52
N VAL A 306 3.18 -4.62 16.22
CA VAL A 306 2.73 -3.32 15.69
C VAL A 306 1.22 -3.37 15.54
N ASN A 307 0.53 -2.76 16.48
CA ASN A 307 -0.90 -2.49 16.35
C ASN A 307 -1.05 -1.19 15.55
N TYR A 308 -1.58 -1.26 14.34
CA TYR A 308 -2.06 -0.08 13.66
C TYR A 308 -3.48 0.21 14.15
N GLU A 309 -3.63 1.09 15.11
CA GLU A 309 -4.89 1.75 15.39
C GLU A 309 -4.98 2.98 14.49
N ALA A 310 -5.85 2.93 13.49
CA ALA A 310 -6.27 4.12 12.78
C ALA A 310 -7.38 4.78 13.63
N THR A 311 -7.05 5.90 14.22
CA THR A 311 -8.03 6.84 14.80
C THR A 311 -8.61 7.72 13.69
#